data_eeb79253d8ce88fd6c6d7bb9df0d6ca7
#
_entry.id   eeb79253d8ce88fd6c6d7bb9df0d6ca7
#
_cell.length_a   1.000
_cell.length_b   1.000
_cell.length_c   1.000
_cell.angle_alpha   90.00
_cell.angle_beta   90.00
_cell.angle_gamma   90.00
#
_symmetry.space_group_name_H-M   'P 1'
#
loop_
_entity.id
_entity.type
_entity.pdbx_description
1 polymer ?
#
loop_
_entity_poly.entity_id
_entity_poly.type
_entity_poly.pdbx_seq_one_letter_code
_entity_poly.pdbx_strand_id
1 'polypeptide(L)'
;RALMGIPDNYKVLFIQGGGTLEFAMVPMNLMKNGKACYVETGTWSKKAIAEAKKYGDVTVVASSADKNYSYIPDCSDLDIPDDADYVYICENETINGTTWHKLPNTKGHVLVADQSSMFLSRPCNVADYGLIWAGVQKNVGPAGMSVAIIREDLLRDDLDPKVPAYLRYK
;
A
#
# COMPACT_ATOMS: atom_id res chain seq x y z
N ARG A 1 -1.67 -10.55 15.91
CA ARG A 1 -1.09 -9.31 16.46
C ARG A 1 0.30 -9.58 17.06
N ALA A 2 0.41 -10.52 17.99
CA ALA A 2 1.66 -10.80 18.72
C ALA A 2 2.84 -11.09 17.79
N LEU A 3 2.65 -11.95 16.76
CA LEU A 3 3.70 -12.34 15.83
C LEU A 3 4.38 -11.17 15.11
N MET A 4 3.64 -10.12 14.78
CA MET A 4 4.14 -8.95 14.07
C MET A 4 4.36 -7.74 14.99
N GLY A 5 4.14 -7.86 16.28
CA GLY A 5 4.22 -6.72 17.21
C GLY A 5 3.28 -5.56 16.85
N ILE A 6 2.07 -5.86 16.35
CA ILE A 6 1.14 -4.83 15.88
C ILE A 6 0.70 -3.95 17.05
N PRO A 7 0.96 -2.63 17.01
CA PRO A 7 0.59 -1.69 18.07
C PRO A 7 -0.93 -1.63 18.30
N ASP A 8 -1.36 -1.20 19.48
CA ASP A 8 -2.79 -1.19 19.86
C ASP A 8 -3.62 -0.22 19.02
N ASN A 9 -3.00 0.86 18.53
CA ASN A 9 -3.63 1.85 17.66
C ASN A 9 -3.73 1.42 16.19
N TYR A 10 -3.62 0.12 15.90
CA TYR A 10 -3.86 -0.46 14.58
C TYR A 10 -5.01 -1.45 14.62
N LYS A 11 -5.78 -1.50 13.55
CA LYS A 11 -6.77 -2.57 13.30
C LYS A 11 -6.21 -3.59 12.33
N VAL A 12 -6.61 -4.84 12.52
CA VAL A 12 -6.36 -5.94 11.59
C VAL A 12 -7.68 -6.32 10.98
N LEU A 13 -7.78 -6.15 9.68
CA LEU A 13 -9.00 -6.43 8.91
C LEU A 13 -8.76 -7.65 8.04
N PHE A 14 -9.77 -8.51 7.96
CA PHE A 14 -9.83 -9.63 7.03
C PHE A 14 -10.90 -9.33 6.00
N ILE A 15 -10.48 -9.12 4.76
CA ILE A 15 -11.30 -8.56 3.70
C ILE A 15 -11.54 -9.65 2.66
N GLN A 16 -12.79 -9.90 2.32
CA GLN A 16 -13.17 -10.84 1.27
C GLN A 16 -12.71 -10.28 -0.09
N GLY A 17 -12.24 -11.17 -0.97
CA GLY A 17 -11.71 -10.81 -2.28
C GLY A 17 -10.25 -11.20 -2.40
N GLY A 18 -9.44 -10.41 -3.05
CA GLY A 18 -8.01 -10.68 -3.20
C GLY A 18 -7.23 -9.38 -3.33
N GLY A 19 -5.88 -9.48 -3.43
CA GLY A 19 -5.03 -8.30 -3.49
C GLY A 19 -5.37 -7.32 -4.61
N THR A 20 -5.95 -7.77 -5.71
CA THR A 20 -6.37 -6.87 -6.79
C THR A 20 -7.47 -5.89 -6.34
N LEU A 21 -8.34 -6.28 -5.42
CA LEU A 21 -9.37 -5.41 -4.87
C LEU A 21 -8.76 -4.28 -4.03
N GLU A 22 -7.66 -4.54 -3.35
CA GLU A 22 -6.96 -3.53 -2.53
C GLU A 22 -6.40 -2.38 -3.38
N PHE A 23 -6.09 -2.61 -4.65
CA PHE A 23 -5.68 -1.51 -5.54
C PHE A 23 -6.77 -0.44 -5.68
N ALA A 24 -8.05 -0.82 -5.58
CA ALA A 24 -9.18 0.10 -5.56
C ALA A 24 -9.52 0.57 -4.15
N MET A 25 -9.50 -0.33 -3.15
CA MET A 25 -9.89 0.00 -1.78
C MET A 25 -8.96 1.03 -1.15
N VAL A 26 -7.65 0.94 -1.39
CA VAL A 26 -6.67 1.91 -0.86
C VAL A 26 -7.02 3.34 -1.26
N PRO A 27 -7.13 3.70 -2.55
CA PRO A 27 -7.50 5.08 -2.90
C PRO A 27 -8.92 5.46 -2.46
N MET A 28 -9.90 4.57 -2.51
CA MET A 28 -11.27 4.84 -2.04
C MET A 28 -11.30 5.25 -0.57
N ASN A 29 -10.45 4.66 0.26
CA ASN A 29 -10.46 4.87 1.70
C ASN A 29 -9.47 5.95 2.16
N LEU A 30 -8.36 6.15 1.46
CA LEU A 30 -7.27 7.00 1.94
C LEU A 30 -7.09 8.31 1.18
N MET A 31 -7.56 8.44 -0.07
CA MET A 31 -7.47 9.70 -0.82
C MET A 31 -8.47 10.73 -0.30
N LYS A 32 -8.09 11.51 0.70
CA LYS A 32 -8.90 12.58 1.28
C LYS A 32 -8.83 13.88 0.45
N ASN A 33 -7.62 14.25 0.05
CA ASN A 33 -7.37 15.43 -0.80
C ASN A 33 -7.41 15.07 -2.29
N GLY A 34 -7.60 13.79 -2.61
CA GLY A 34 -7.60 13.27 -3.96
C GLY A 34 -6.22 13.21 -4.60
N LYS A 35 -5.14 13.16 -3.80
CA LYS A 35 -3.76 13.15 -4.29
C LYS A 35 -2.92 12.10 -3.60
N ALA A 36 -2.18 11.29 -4.36
CA ALA A 36 -1.29 10.29 -3.79
C ALA A 36 -0.01 10.13 -4.61
N CYS A 37 1.06 9.73 -3.94
CA CYS A 37 2.35 9.44 -4.53
C CYS A 37 2.60 7.94 -4.60
N TYR A 38 3.18 7.49 -5.71
CA TYR A 38 3.49 6.08 -5.93
C TYR A 38 4.93 5.92 -6.38
N VAL A 39 5.57 4.85 -5.93
CA VAL A 39 6.86 4.41 -6.47
C VAL A 39 6.61 3.24 -7.42
N GLU A 40 7.00 3.40 -8.68
CA GLU A 40 6.79 2.40 -9.73
C GLU A 40 8.01 1.47 -9.83
N THR A 41 7.87 0.26 -9.29
CA THR A 41 8.96 -0.72 -9.21
C THR A 41 8.69 -2.02 -9.96
N GLY A 42 7.55 -2.11 -10.63
CA GLY A 42 7.23 -3.32 -11.40
C GLY A 42 5.79 -3.44 -11.82
N THR A 43 5.40 -4.66 -12.12
CA THR A 43 4.07 -4.97 -12.67
C THR A 43 2.94 -4.66 -11.69
N TRP A 44 3.15 -4.93 -10.40
CA TRP A 44 2.10 -4.76 -9.40
C TRP A 44 1.91 -3.30 -9.02
N SER A 45 2.99 -2.55 -8.82
CA SER A 45 2.91 -1.10 -8.60
C SER A 45 2.29 -0.38 -9.81
N LYS A 46 2.57 -0.80 -11.05
CA LYS A 46 1.89 -0.25 -12.25
C LYS A 46 0.38 -0.47 -12.22
N LYS A 47 -0.07 -1.66 -11.81
CA LYS A 47 -1.50 -1.96 -11.70
C LYS A 47 -2.15 -1.11 -10.61
N ALA A 48 -1.48 -0.96 -9.46
CA ALA A 48 -1.94 -0.10 -8.38
C ALA A 48 -2.07 1.37 -8.83
N ILE A 49 -1.07 1.89 -9.54
CA ILE A 49 -1.09 3.25 -10.12
C ILE A 49 -2.26 3.42 -11.10
N ALA A 50 -2.45 2.46 -12.01
CA ALA A 50 -3.52 2.52 -13.00
C ALA A 50 -4.91 2.52 -12.35
N GLU A 51 -5.09 1.77 -11.26
CA GLU A 51 -6.33 1.74 -10.52
C GLU A 51 -6.54 3.03 -9.73
N ALA A 52 -5.52 3.50 -9.01
CA ALA A 52 -5.60 4.71 -8.19
C ALA A 52 -5.92 5.98 -8.99
N LYS A 53 -5.45 6.09 -10.23
CA LYS A 53 -5.76 7.20 -11.15
C LYS A 53 -7.25 7.36 -11.47
N LYS A 54 -8.08 6.37 -11.16
CA LYS A 54 -9.54 6.47 -11.31
C LYS A 54 -10.20 7.24 -10.16
N TYR A 55 -9.49 7.44 -9.07
CA TYR A 55 -10.01 8.03 -7.83
C TYR A 55 -9.41 9.39 -7.51
N GLY A 56 -8.29 9.76 -8.12
CA GLY A 56 -7.65 11.05 -7.89
C GLY A 56 -6.35 11.22 -8.68
N ASP A 57 -5.63 12.28 -8.37
CA ASP A 57 -4.35 12.61 -8.97
C ASP A 57 -3.23 11.73 -8.38
N VAL A 58 -2.53 11.02 -9.26
CA VAL A 58 -1.44 10.15 -8.88
C VAL A 58 -0.13 10.63 -9.48
N THR A 59 0.82 10.98 -8.61
CA THR A 59 2.19 11.33 -8.99
C THR A 59 3.10 10.12 -8.81
N VAL A 60 3.84 9.74 -9.86
CA VAL A 60 4.92 8.76 -9.74
C VAL A 60 6.18 9.49 -9.33
N VAL A 61 6.58 9.36 -8.05
CA VAL A 61 7.69 10.11 -7.47
C VAL A 61 9.06 9.46 -7.67
N ALA A 62 9.08 8.17 -8.03
CA ALA A 62 10.27 7.46 -8.48
C ALA A 62 9.86 6.22 -9.30
N SER A 63 10.71 5.82 -10.24
CA SER A 63 10.46 4.65 -11.09
C SER A 63 11.77 3.96 -11.46
N SER A 64 11.74 2.63 -11.60
CA SER A 64 12.84 1.83 -12.16
C SER A 64 12.51 1.25 -13.53
N ALA A 65 11.54 1.84 -14.23
CA ALA A 65 11.15 1.42 -15.59
C ALA A 65 12.26 1.54 -16.62
N ASP A 66 13.22 2.45 -16.41
CA ASP A 66 14.40 2.67 -17.25
C ASP A 66 15.27 1.42 -17.43
N LYS A 67 15.26 0.50 -16.43
CA LYS A 67 15.97 -0.78 -16.46
C LYS A 67 15.04 -1.97 -16.27
N ASN A 68 13.84 -1.91 -16.85
CA ASN A 68 12.85 -2.98 -16.76
C ASN A 68 12.56 -3.47 -15.32
N TYR A 69 12.56 -2.53 -14.36
CA TYR A 69 12.28 -2.82 -12.95
C TYR A 69 13.27 -3.80 -12.30
N SER A 70 14.53 -3.80 -12.73
CA SER A 70 15.57 -4.68 -12.19
C SER A 70 16.21 -4.19 -10.88
N TYR A 71 15.77 -3.06 -10.35
CA TYR A 71 16.28 -2.47 -9.12
C TYR A 71 15.19 -1.67 -8.39
N ILE A 72 15.45 -1.35 -7.12
CA ILE A 72 14.65 -0.39 -6.35
C ILE A 72 15.33 0.97 -6.46
N PRO A 73 14.63 2.04 -6.91
CA PRO A 73 15.21 3.36 -7.03
C PRO A 73 15.60 3.93 -5.66
N ASP A 74 16.56 4.86 -5.65
CA ASP A 74 16.86 5.61 -4.43
C ASP A 74 15.67 6.51 -4.10
N CYS A 75 15.08 6.27 -2.94
CA CYS A 75 13.92 7.00 -2.42
C CYS A 75 14.27 7.71 -1.10
N SER A 76 15.53 8.11 -0.92
CA SER A 76 16.00 8.86 0.26
C SER A 76 15.53 10.33 0.26
N ASP A 77 15.27 10.90 -0.93
CA ASP A 77 14.79 12.27 -1.10
C ASP A 77 13.78 12.37 -2.26
N LEU A 78 12.54 11.99 -1.97
CA LEU A 78 11.42 12.05 -2.92
C LEU A 78 10.81 13.45 -2.98
N ASP A 79 10.40 13.88 -4.17
CA ASP A 79 9.61 15.10 -4.36
C ASP A 79 8.13 14.79 -4.11
N ILE A 80 7.70 14.90 -2.86
CA ILE A 80 6.35 14.60 -2.41
C ILE A 80 5.62 15.91 -2.15
N PRO A 81 4.50 16.20 -2.85
CA PRO A 81 3.67 17.37 -2.54
C PRO A 81 3.13 17.35 -1.12
N ASP A 82 3.12 18.49 -0.43
CA ASP A 82 2.67 18.60 0.97
C ASP A 82 1.23 18.13 1.19
N ASP A 83 0.39 18.20 0.16
CA ASP A 83 -1.02 17.80 0.19
C ASP A 83 -1.27 16.36 -0.29
N ALA A 84 -0.20 15.56 -0.48
CA ALA A 84 -0.33 14.15 -0.79
C ALA A 84 -0.90 13.37 0.41
N ASP A 85 -1.92 12.55 0.17
CA ASP A 85 -2.59 11.77 1.19
C ASP A 85 -1.73 10.59 1.69
N TYR A 86 -0.93 9.99 0.79
CA TYR A 86 -0.02 8.89 1.11
C TYR A 86 1.03 8.66 0.04
N VAL A 87 2.05 7.89 0.41
CA VAL A 87 3.04 7.30 -0.49
C VAL A 87 2.83 5.80 -0.54
N TYR A 88 2.74 5.23 -1.74
CA TYR A 88 2.49 3.81 -1.97
C TYR A 88 3.71 3.11 -2.54
N ILE A 89 4.01 1.92 -2.00
CA ILE A 89 5.01 0.99 -2.53
C ILE A 89 4.44 -0.42 -2.67
N CYS A 90 4.91 -1.16 -3.69
CA CYS A 90 4.85 -2.61 -3.71
C CYS A 90 6.16 -3.12 -3.14
N GLU A 91 6.14 -3.66 -1.93
CA GLU A 91 7.38 -3.94 -1.18
C GLU A 91 8.14 -5.15 -1.72
N ASN A 92 7.45 -6.03 -2.47
CA ASN A 92 8.09 -7.10 -3.22
C ASN A 92 7.39 -7.31 -4.56
N GLU A 93 8.07 -6.96 -5.64
CA GLU A 93 7.60 -7.17 -7.02
C GLU A 93 7.95 -8.58 -7.47
N THR A 94 7.03 -9.51 -7.25
CA THR A 94 7.24 -10.95 -7.47
C THR A 94 7.66 -11.29 -8.90
N ILE A 95 7.07 -10.61 -9.90
CA ILE A 95 7.35 -10.87 -11.33
C ILE A 95 8.73 -10.36 -11.71
N ASN A 96 9.12 -9.21 -11.19
CA ASN A 96 10.38 -8.55 -11.50
C ASN A 96 11.54 -9.04 -10.62
N GLY A 97 11.23 -9.72 -9.49
CA GLY A 97 12.21 -10.26 -8.57
C GLY A 97 12.93 -9.22 -7.71
N THR A 98 12.29 -8.07 -7.49
CA THR A 98 12.86 -6.99 -6.68
C THR A 98 12.12 -6.85 -5.36
N THR A 99 12.85 -6.52 -4.29
CA THR A 99 12.28 -6.28 -2.95
C THR A 99 12.96 -5.10 -2.27
N TRP A 100 12.20 -4.41 -1.45
CA TRP A 100 12.73 -3.29 -0.66
C TRP A 100 13.50 -3.81 0.56
N HIS A 101 14.70 -3.30 0.74
CA HIS A 101 15.53 -3.55 1.94
C HIS A 101 15.57 -2.34 2.87
N LYS A 102 15.25 -1.16 2.34
CA LYS A 102 15.16 0.10 3.08
C LYS A 102 13.90 0.82 2.61
N LEU A 103 13.08 1.27 3.56
CA LEU A 103 11.86 2.01 3.25
C LEU A 103 12.18 3.40 2.66
N PRO A 104 11.29 3.95 1.82
CA PRO A 104 11.44 5.30 1.30
C PRO A 104 11.35 6.34 2.42
N ASN A 105 12.01 7.47 2.24
CA ASN A 105 11.77 8.64 3.06
C ASN A 105 10.48 9.33 2.58
N THR A 106 9.39 9.11 3.31
CA THR A 106 8.08 9.69 2.98
C THR A 106 7.90 11.13 3.46
N LYS A 107 8.94 11.74 4.07
CA LYS A 107 8.88 13.11 4.63
C LYS A 107 7.70 13.31 5.60
N GLY A 108 7.33 12.26 6.33
CA GLY A 108 6.23 12.27 7.29
C GLY A 108 4.85 11.92 6.71
N HIS A 109 4.72 11.73 5.41
CA HIS A 109 3.48 11.24 4.81
C HIS A 109 3.23 9.76 5.16
N VAL A 110 1.97 9.38 5.15
CA VAL A 110 1.51 8.00 5.37
C VAL A 110 2.15 7.05 4.36
N LEU A 111 2.83 6.00 4.84
CA LEU A 111 3.33 4.93 3.97
C LEU A 111 2.29 3.82 3.86
N VAL A 112 1.94 3.47 2.62
CA VAL A 112 1.07 2.34 2.27
C VAL A 112 1.90 1.29 1.53
N ALA A 113 1.84 0.04 1.98
CA ALA A 113 2.62 -1.04 1.40
C ALA A 113 1.77 -2.25 1.01
N ASP A 114 1.95 -2.70 -0.24
CA ASP A 114 1.57 -4.04 -0.68
C ASP A 114 2.69 -5.02 -0.29
N GLN A 115 2.40 -5.87 0.68
CA GLN A 115 3.31 -6.94 1.12
C GLN A 115 2.88 -8.33 0.67
N SER A 116 1.98 -8.47 -0.30
CA SER A 116 1.34 -9.75 -0.64
C SER A 116 2.31 -10.91 -0.81
N SER A 117 3.46 -10.70 -1.44
CA SER A 117 4.43 -11.79 -1.69
C SER A 117 5.52 -11.93 -0.64
N MET A 118 5.54 -11.06 0.35
CA MET A 118 6.54 -11.14 1.43
C MET A 118 5.92 -11.08 2.83
N PHE A 119 4.62 -10.91 2.96
CA PHE A 119 3.94 -10.84 4.25
C PHE A 119 4.29 -12.03 5.14
N LEU A 120 4.72 -11.76 6.36
CA LEU A 120 5.19 -12.76 7.34
C LEU A 120 6.49 -13.51 6.94
N SER A 121 7.18 -13.11 5.87
CA SER A 121 8.44 -13.74 5.47
C SER A 121 9.65 -13.21 6.24
N ARG A 122 9.56 -12.01 6.76
CA ARG A 122 10.58 -11.35 7.59
C ARG A 122 9.93 -10.41 8.61
N PRO A 123 10.63 -10.06 9.70
CA PRO A 123 10.18 -9.03 10.61
C PRO A 123 10.05 -7.67 9.90
N CYS A 124 9.01 -6.92 10.25
CA CYS A 124 8.86 -5.51 9.90
C CYS A 124 8.38 -4.73 11.12
N ASN A 125 8.74 -3.46 11.20
CA ASN A 125 8.17 -2.57 12.21
C ASN A 125 6.86 -1.99 11.68
N VAL A 126 5.73 -2.47 12.17
CA VAL A 126 4.39 -2.05 11.71
C VAL A 126 4.17 -0.54 11.91
N ALA A 127 4.82 0.06 12.92
CA ALA A 127 4.69 1.49 13.19
C ALA A 127 5.26 2.41 12.10
N ASP A 128 6.09 1.89 11.20
CA ASP A 128 6.64 2.65 10.05
C ASP A 128 5.60 2.85 8.94
N TYR A 129 4.44 2.17 9.02
CA TYR A 129 3.41 2.19 7.99
C TYR A 129 2.10 2.76 8.53
N GLY A 130 1.35 3.43 7.68
CA GLY A 130 -0.06 3.73 7.96
C GLY A 130 -0.97 2.57 7.57
N LEU A 131 -0.64 1.89 6.48
CA LEU A 131 -1.37 0.71 6.01
C LEU A 131 -0.39 -0.30 5.41
N ILE A 132 -0.45 -1.52 5.92
CA ILE A 132 0.11 -2.72 5.27
C ILE A 132 -1.06 -3.57 4.81
N TRP A 133 -1.04 -4.02 3.56
CA TRP A 133 -2.02 -4.99 3.10
C TRP A 133 -1.35 -6.15 2.35
N ALA A 134 -2.01 -7.29 2.31
CA ALA A 134 -1.50 -8.48 1.62
C ALA A 134 -2.64 -9.36 1.12
N GLY A 135 -2.57 -9.79 -0.13
CA GLY A 135 -3.33 -10.94 -0.61
C GLY A 135 -2.79 -12.21 0.04
N VAL A 136 -3.66 -13.01 0.67
CA VAL A 136 -3.21 -14.13 1.52
C VAL A 136 -2.73 -15.36 0.75
N GLN A 137 -3.07 -15.49 -0.54
CA GLN A 137 -2.83 -16.67 -1.37
C GLN A 137 -1.36 -17.02 -1.61
N LYS A 138 -0.42 -16.18 -1.17
CA LYS A 138 1.02 -16.43 -1.34
C LYS A 138 1.61 -17.09 -0.09
N ASN A 139 1.82 -16.33 0.98
CA ASN A 139 2.55 -16.83 2.15
C ASN A 139 1.68 -17.04 3.40
N VAL A 140 0.40 -16.67 3.36
CA VAL A 140 -0.47 -16.70 4.56
C VAL A 140 -1.44 -17.88 4.55
N GLY A 141 -2.13 -18.13 3.42
CA GLY A 141 -3.19 -19.13 3.38
C GLY A 141 -3.84 -19.30 2.01
N PRO A 142 -5.07 -19.82 1.95
CA PRO A 142 -5.78 -20.04 0.71
C PRO A 142 -6.22 -18.70 0.07
N ALA A 143 -6.45 -18.74 -1.26
CA ALA A 143 -6.98 -17.59 -1.98
C ALA A 143 -8.40 -17.21 -1.51
N GLY A 144 -8.78 -15.94 -1.73
CA GLY A 144 -10.15 -15.46 -1.50
C GLY A 144 -10.26 -14.35 -0.47
N MET A 145 -9.15 -13.92 0.13
CA MET A 145 -9.13 -12.78 1.05
C MET A 145 -7.84 -11.97 0.97
N SER A 146 -7.89 -10.77 1.52
CA SER A 146 -6.74 -9.97 1.88
C SER A 146 -6.73 -9.68 3.39
N VAL A 147 -5.56 -9.35 3.90
CA VAL A 147 -5.37 -8.84 5.25
C VAL A 147 -4.89 -7.39 5.13
N ALA A 148 -5.52 -6.49 5.88
CA ALA A 148 -5.08 -5.12 6.02
C ALA A 148 -4.77 -4.81 7.49
N ILE A 149 -3.60 -4.22 7.75
CA ILE A 149 -3.18 -3.71 9.06
C ILE A 149 -3.14 -2.19 8.90
N ILE A 150 -4.12 -1.52 9.46
CA ILE A 150 -4.33 -0.09 9.27
C ILE A 150 -4.29 0.68 10.59
N ARG A 151 -3.61 1.82 10.60
CA ARG A 151 -3.58 2.72 11.74
C ARG A 151 -4.96 3.37 11.93
N GLU A 152 -5.44 3.43 13.17
CA GLU A 152 -6.82 3.82 13.49
C GLU A 152 -7.20 5.24 13.03
N ASP A 153 -6.25 6.17 13.01
CA ASP A 153 -6.47 7.54 12.54
C ASP A 153 -6.75 7.65 11.03
N LEU A 154 -6.47 6.58 10.27
CA LEU A 154 -6.76 6.49 8.85
C LEU A 154 -8.14 5.90 8.54
N LEU A 155 -8.86 5.41 9.56
CA LEU A 155 -10.22 4.91 9.41
C LEU A 155 -11.20 6.10 9.38
N ARG A 156 -11.82 6.33 8.23
CA ARG A 156 -12.62 7.52 7.95
C ARG A 156 -14.12 7.21 7.93
N ASP A 157 -14.93 8.15 8.48
CA ASP A 157 -16.38 8.16 8.36
C ASP A 157 -16.87 9.06 7.20
N ASP A 158 -16.00 9.97 6.74
CA ASP A 158 -16.28 11.00 5.73
C ASP A 158 -15.90 10.57 4.30
N LEU A 159 -16.01 9.28 3.98
CA LEU A 159 -15.77 8.78 2.64
C LEU A 159 -16.85 9.25 1.65
N ASP A 160 -16.46 9.37 0.37
CA ASP A 160 -17.43 9.63 -0.70
C ASP A 160 -18.62 8.66 -0.57
N PRO A 161 -19.87 9.15 -0.54
CA PRO A 161 -21.07 8.29 -0.47
C PRO A 161 -21.15 7.22 -1.57
N LYS A 162 -20.44 7.41 -2.68
CA LYS A 162 -20.35 6.43 -3.78
C LYS A 162 -19.48 5.22 -3.42
N VAL A 163 -18.63 5.32 -2.38
CA VAL A 163 -17.83 4.16 -1.92
C VAL A 163 -18.79 3.14 -1.29
N PRO A 164 -18.92 1.94 -1.88
CA PRO A 164 -19.78 0.91 -1.31
C PRO A 164 -19.42 0.60 0.13
N ALA A 165 -20.41 0.43 0.99
CA ALA A 165 -20.18 0.11 2.41
C ALA A 165 -19.27 -1.11 2.61
N TYR A 166 -19.40 -2.09 1.72
CA TYR A 166 -18.62 -3.32 1.74
C TYR A 166 -17.11 -3.12 1.46
N LEU A 167 -16.73 -2.01 0.82
CA LEU A 167 -15.35 -1.68 0.47
C LEU A 167 -14.73 -0.65 1.42
N ARG A 168 -15.40 -0.35 2.51
CA ARG A 168 -14.88 0.57 3.53
C ARG A 168 -14.04 -0.20 4.55
N TYR A 169 -12.94 0.40 4.98
CA TYR A 169 -12.11 -0.16 6.07
C TYR A 169 -12.73 0.04 7.47
N LYS A 170 -13.74 0.91 7.58
CA LYS A 170 -14.48 1.20 8.81
C LYS A 170 -15.95 0.82 8.69
#